data_387a0a0db937473014bfe7d0c63941e9
#
_entry.id   387a0a0db937473014bfe7d0c63941e9
#
_cell.length_a   1.000
_cell.length_b   1.000
_cell.length_c   1.000
_cell.angle_alpha   90.00
_cell.angle_beta   90.00
_cell.angle_gamma   90.00
#
_symmetry.space_group_name_H-M   'P 1'
#
loop_
_entity.id
_entity.type
_entity.pdbx_description
1 polymer ?
#
loop_
_entity_poly.entity_id
_entity_poly.type
_entity_poly.pdbx_seq_one_letter_code
_entity_poly.pdbx_strand_id
1 'polypeptide(L)'
;GDVFDNRSCIGLNTINRVIELFEHFSAIFKDIRITVGNHDIYKKSSNDITSLNMLKYIPNVKIYYEPIVEVIDGKTCLFNPWIESAEKEKELLAGVNVDYVFGHLEIGGSQMSNRSGVKIEFAGGVKSSDFKDAQVYAGHIHIKQDNRNIHYIGNPYHKDRGDRGNPKGVTILDLSTGKTKFIENEVSPRYMKEN
;
A
#
# COMPACT_ATOMS: atom_id res chain seq x y z
N GLY A 1 2.70 1.86 -1.48
CA GLY A 1 3.49 1.29 -2.56
C GLY A 1 2.71 1.18 -3.86
N ASP A 2 3.39 0.73 -4.90
CA ASP A 2 2.83 0.60 -6.25
C ASP A 2 2.31 1.94 -6.81
N VAL A 3 3.15 2.96 -6.74
CA VAL A 3 2.87 4.26 -7.36
C VAL A 3 2.84 4.13 -8.87
N PHE A 4 3.67 3.24 -9.41
CA PHE A 4 3.70 2.91 -10.83
C PHE A 4 3.26 1.46 -11.08
N ASP A 5 2.60 1.23 -12.22
CA ASP A 5 2.17 -0.13 -12.61
C ASP A 5 3.29 -0.94 -13.27
N ASN A 6 4.19 -0.29 -14.02
CA ASN A 6 5.25 -0.96 -14.75
C ASN A 6 6.62 -0.66 -14.13
N ARG A 7 7.31 -1.72 -13.71
CA ARG A 7 8.62 -1.64 -13.04
C ARG A 7 9.81 -1.38 -13.96
N SER A 8 9.70 -1.71 -15.23
CA SER A 8 10.85 -1.72 -16.16
C SER A 8 10.83 -0.59 -17.19
N CYS A 9 9.65 -0.02 -17.45
CA CYS A 9 9.49 1.05 -18.44
C CYS A 9 8.35 1.97 -18.04
N ILE A 10 8.65 3.23 -17.80
CA ILE A 10 7.66 4.24 -17.44
C ILE A 10 7.71 5.35 -18.49
N GLY A 11 6.56 5.65 -19.10
CA GLY A 11 6.48 6.72 -20.10
C GLY A 11 6.72 8.10 -19.49
N LEU A 12 7.38 9.00 -20.22
CA LEU A 12 7.72 10.35 -19.76
C LEU A 12 6.49 11.14 -19.30
N ASN A 13 5.35 11.00 -20.00
CA ASN A 13 4.12 11.68 -19.59
C ASN A 13 3.65 11.20 -18.21
N THR A 14 3.73 9.90 -17.94
CA THR A 14 3.37 9.32 -16.63
C THR A 14 4.30 9.83 -15.54
N ILE A 15 5.61 9.87 -15.81
CA ILE A 15 6.61 10.42 -14.88
C ILE A 15 6.26 11.86 -14.51
N ASN A 16 6.06 12.73 -15.51
CA ASN A 16 5.77 14.14 -15.28
C ASN A 16 4.48 14.32 -14.46
N ARG A 17 3.42 13.58 -14.81
CA ARG A 17 2.15 13.64 -14.07
C ARG A 17 2.27 13.19 -12.62
N VAL A 18 3.08 12.18 -12.35
CA VAL A 18 3.31 11.71 -10.97
C VAL A 18 4.12 12.74 -10.19
N ILE A 19 5.14 13.36 -10.77
CA ILE A 19 5.90 14.43 -10.13
C ILE A 19 4.97 15.61 -9.79
N GLU A 20 4.21 16.14 -10.77
CA GLU A 20 3.24 17.21 -10.55
C GLU A 20 2.24 16.89 -9.42
N LEU A 21 1.75 15.63 -9.36
CA LEU A 21 0.83 15.18 -8.32
C LEU A 21 1.48 15.22 -6.94
N PHE A 22 2.70 14.73 -6.81
CA PHE A 22 3.40 14.71 -5.52
C PHE A 22 3.87 16.11 -5.09
N GLU A 23 4.21 17.00 -6.02
CA GLU A 23 4.44 18.41 -5.72
C GLU A 23 3.17 19.06 -5.18
N HIS A 24 2.01 18.78 -5.79
CA HIS A 24 0.73 19.25 -5.29
C HIS A 24 0.41 18.68 -3.89
N PHE A 25 0.63 17.40 -3.66
CA PHE A 25 0.48 16.79 -2.33
C PHE A 25 1.44 17.41 -1.31
N SER A 26 2.68 17.69 -1.69
CA SER A 26 3.68 18.35 -0.85
C SER A 26 3.24 19.74 -0.37
N ALA A 27 2.44 20.46 -1.18
CA ALA A 27 1.88 21.75 -0.79
C ALA A 27 0.69 21.61 0.20
N ILE A 28 0.03 20.46 0.27
CA ILE A 28 -1.17 20.23 1.08
C ILE A 28 -0.85 19.48 2.37
N PHE A 29 -0.02 18.44 2.29
CA PHE A 29 0.27 17.55 3.41
C PHE A 29 1.60 17.90 4.08
N LYS A 30 1.61 17.87 5.42
CA LYS A 30 2.83 18.12 6.20
C LYS A 30 3.91 17.08 5.97
N ASP A 31 3.51 15.82 5.87
CA ASP A 31 4.40 14.66 5.68
C ASP A 31 3.77 13.68 4.69
N ILE A 32 4.54 13.22 3.73
CA ILE A 32 4.16 12.19 2.76
C ILE A 32 5.10 11.01 2.95
N ARG A 33 4.55 9.87 3.33
CA ARG A 33 5.30 8.64 3.57
C ARG A 33 4.91 7.58 2.56
N ILE A 34 5.90 7.04 1.85
CA ILE A 34 5.71 6.05 0.79
C ILE A 34 6.52 4.81 1.13
N THR A 35 5.86 3.67 1.31
CA THR A 35 6.52 2.37 1.33
C THR A 35 6.71 1.87 -0.10
N VAL A 36 7.87 1.29 -0.41
CA VAL A 36 8.12 0.71 -1.73
C VAL A 36 7.23 -0.51 -1.95
N GLY A 37 6.51 -0.56 -3.07
CA GLY A 37 5.71 -1.70 -3.50
C GLY A 37 6.43 -2.59 -4.51
N ASN A 38 5.87 -3.77 -4.80
CA ASN A 38 6.50 -4.73 -5.71
C ASN A 38 6.51 -4.27 -7.19
N HIS A 39 5.67 -3.32 -7.57
CA HIS A 39 5.69 -2.70 -8.89
C HIS A 39 6.63 -1.50 -8.97
N ASP A 40 7.09 -0.96 -7.85
CA ASP A 40 8.02 0.18 -7.82
C ASP A 40 9.48 -0.23 -7.99
N ILE A 41 9.83 -1.52 -7.81
CA ILE A 41 11.21 -2.04 -7.86
C ILE A 41 11.56 -2.69 -9.20
N TYR A 42 12.78 -2.50 -9.66
CA TYR A 42 13.25 -3.10 -10.91
C TYR A 42 13.44 -4.61 -10.79
N LYS A 43 14.13 -5.07 -9.73
CA LYS A 43 14.32 -6.48 -9.41
C LYS A 43 13.60 -6.83 -8.11
N LYS A 44 12.84 -7.91 -8.08
CA LYS A 44 12.11 -8.35 -6.89
C LYS A 44 12.99 -8.58 -5.66
N SER A 45 14.26 -8.94 -5.88
CA SER A 45 15.21 -9.29 -4.82
C SER A 45 15.89 -8.08 -4.15
N SER A 46 15.65 -6.85 -4.61
CA SER A 46 16.31 -5.65 -4.07
C SER A 46 15.47 -4.40 -4.30
N ASN A 47 15.42 -3.54 -3.29
CA ASN A 47 14.82 -2.22 -3.36
C ASN A 47 15.80 -1.10 -3.79
N ASP A 48 17.04 -1.44 -4.20
CA ASP A 48 18.07 -0.45 -4.55
C ASP A 48 17.70 0.39 -5.77
N ILE A 49 17.07 -0.26 -6.76
CA ILE A 49 16.61 0.42 -7.97
C ILE A 49 15.08 0.46 -7.95
N THR A 50 14.54 1.64 -7.67
CA THR A 50 13.10 1.88 -7.64
C THR A 50 12.72 3.12 -8.42
N SER A 51 11.54 3.06 -9.05
CA SER A 51 10.92 4.20 -9.73
C SER A 51 10.63 5.37 -8.80
N LEU A 52 10.51 5.12 -7.49
CA LEU A 52 10.21 6.16 -6.50
C LEU A 52 11.39 7.12 -6.26
N ASN A 53 12.61 6.77 -6.70
CA ASN A 53 13.79 7.62 -6.50
C ASN A 53 13.64 9.03 -7.07
N MET A 54 12.79 9.22 -8.08
CA MET A 54 12.50 10.55 -8.62
C MET A 54 11.73 11.46 -7.65
N LEU A 55 10.97 10.87 -6.72
CA LEU A 55 10.14 11.59 -5.76
C LEU A 55 10.91 12.04 -4.50
N LYS A 56 12.11 11.52 -4.27
CA LYS A 56 12.90 11.82 -3.05
C LYS A 56 13.34 13.28 -2.94
N TYR A 57 13.31 14.01 -4.04
CA TYR A 57 13.69 15.44 -4.09
C TYR A 57 12.51 16.38 -3.82
N ILE A 58 11.29 15.87 -3.76
CA ILE A 58 10.10 16.66 -3.43
C ILE A 58 10.11 16.90 -1.92
N PRO A 59 9.93 18.14 -1.45
CA PRO A 59 9.88 18.46 -0.02
C PRO A 59 8.86 17.59 0.72
N ASN A 60 9.17 17.25 1.98
CA ASN A 60 8.34 16.45 2.88
C ASN A 60 7.90 15.05 2.36
N VAL A 61 8.49 14.57 1.27
CA VAL A 61 8.33 13.18 0.80
C VAL A 61 9.43 12.30 1.39
N LYS A 62 9.02 11.27 2.11
CA LYS A 62 9.89 10.24 2.68
C LYS A 62 9.56 8.88 2.08
N ILE A 63 10.58 8.20 1.55
CA ILE A 63 10.43 6.88 0.93
C ILE A 63 11.11 5.85 1.82
N TYR A 64 10.39 4.78 2.15
CA TYR A 64 10.89 3.67 2.94
C TYR A 64 11.28 2.51 2.02
N TYR A 65 12.58 2.29 1.90
CA TYR A 65 13.17 1.19 1.12
C TYR A 65 13.35 -0.06 1.96
N GLU A 66 13.43 0.13 3.28
CA GLU A 66 13.60 -0.90 4.29
C GLU A 66 12.57 -0.69 5.40
N PRO A 67 12.26 -1.75 6.19
CA PRO A 67 11.37 -1.62 7.34
C PRO A 67 11.93 -0.65 8.38
N ILE A 68 11.16 0.36 8.72
CA ILE A 68 11.54 1.41 9.68
C ILE A 68 10.42 1.64 10.66
N VAL A 69 10.76 1.71 11.96
CA VAL A 69 9.83 2.10 13.01
C VAL A 69 9.99 3.59 13.32
N GLU A 70 8.89 4.32 13.32
CA GLU A 70 8.81 5.73 13.71
C GLU A 70 7.76 5.92 14.81
N VAL A 71 7.90 6.99 15.58
CA VAL A 71 6.86 7.43 16.51
C VAL A 71 6.11 8.60 15.87
N ILE A 72 4.80 8.45 15.70
CA ILE A 72 3.91 9.47 15.15
C ILE A 72 2.77 9.69 16.15
N ASP A 73 2.65 10.91 16.65
CA ASP A 73 1.63 11.30 17.64
C ASP A 73 1.58 10.35 18.85
N GLY A 74 2.77 9.92 19.32
CA GLY A 74 2.94 9.02 20.47
C GLY A 74 2.65 7.55 20.17
N LYS A 75 2.37 7.17 18.92
CA LYS A 75 2.17 5.80 18.47
C LYS A 75 3.38 5.28 17.75
N THR A 76 3.75 4.03 18.02
CA THR A 76 4.81 3.33 17.31
C THR A 76 4.27 2.77 16.00
N CYS A 77 4.86 3.16 14.88
CA CYS A 77 4.41 2.83 13.54
C CYS A 77 5.55 2.16 12.75
N LEU A 78 5.35 0.92 12.30
CA LEU A 78 6.24 0.26 11.36
C LEU A 78 5.82 0.62 9.93
N PHE A 79 6.75 1.19 9.17
CA PHE A 79 6.62 1.33 7.73
C PHE A 79 7.34 0.16 7.07
N ASN A 80 6.57 -0.76 6.47
CA ASN A 80 7.08 -2.01 5.92
C ASN A 80 6.92 -2.03 4.39
N PRO A 81 7.99 -1.79 3.61
CA PRO A 81 7.96 -1.96 2.16
C PRO A 81 7.75 -3.42 1.80
N TRP A 82 7.49 -3.70 0.52
CA TRP A 82 7.33 -5.06 0.05
C TRP A 82 8.61 -5.87 0.22
N ILE A 83 8.47 -7.07 0.77
CA ILE A 83 9.54 -8.06 0.99
C ILE A 83 9.18 -9.32 0.22
N GLU A 84 10.08 -9.79 -0.67
CA GLU A 84 9.82 -10.98 -1.50
C GLU A 84 9.61 -12.26 -0.69
N SER A 85 10.38 -12.41 0.41
CA SER A 85 10.37 -13.63 1.23
C SER A 85 9.45 -13.49 2.44
N ALA A 86 8.41 -14.31 2.50
CA ALA A 86 7.53 -14.41 3.65
C ALA A 86 8.27 -14.84 4.93
N GLU A 87 9.34 -15.63 4.81
CA GLU A 87 10.18 -16.05 5.93
C GLU A 87 10.92 -14.87 6.53
N LYS A 88 11.57 -14.04 5.68
CA LYS A 88 12.24 -12.81 6.13
C LYS A 88 11.27 -11.82 6.76
N GLU A 89 10.08 -11.70 6.18
CA GLU A 89 9.04 -10.82 6.73
C GLU A 89 8.57 -11.31 8.12
N LYS A 90 8.38 -12.61 8.31
CA LYS A 90 8.06 -13.19 9.63
C LYS A 90 9.15 -12.97 10.66
N GLU A 91 10.42 -13.18 10.29
CA GLU A 91 11.56 -12.93 11.17
C GLU A 91 11.59 -11.47 11.64
N LEU A 92 11.37 -10.53 10.72
CA LEU A 92 11.29 -9.12 11.04
C LEU A 92 10.14 -8.83 12.00
N LEU A 93 8.93 -9.31 11.71
CA LEU A 93 7.73 -9.08 12.52
C LEU A 93 7.86 -9.70 13.91
N ALA A 94 8.53 -10.84 14.05
CA ALA A 94 8.78 -11.47 15.34
C ALA A 94 9.57 -10.55 16.29
N GLY A 95 10.54 -9.78 15.76
CA GLY A 95 11.37 -8.82 16.51
C GLY A 95 10.72 -7.48 16.81
N VAL A 96 9.55 -7.19 16.22
CA VAL A 96 8.90 -5.89 16.30
C VAL A 96 7.67 -5.92 17.21
N ASN A 97 7.50 -4.87 18.03
CA ASN A 97 6.30 -4.62 18.82
C ASN A 97 5.89 -3.17 18.61
N VAL A 98 4.79 -2.95 17.87
CA VAL A 98 4.32 -1.63 17.45
C VAL A 98 2.80 -1.53 17.55
N ASP A 99 2.28 -0.29 17.60
CA ASP A 99 0.83 -0.04 17.60
C ASP A 99 0.24 -0.23 16.18
N TYR A 100 0.97 0.21 15.16
CA TYR A 100 0.50 0.22 13.77
C TYR A 100 1.56 -0.31 12.80
N VAL A 101 1.09 -0.98 11.75
CA VAL A 101 1.90 -1.36 10.58
C VAL A 101 1.29 -0.75 9.34
N PHE A 102 2.07 0.01 8.58
CA PHE A 102 1.72 0.53 7.27
C PHE A 102 2.64 -0.11 6.24
N GLY A 103 2.10 -0.91 5.32
CA GLY A 103 2.96 -1.68 4.44
C GLY A 103 2.35 -2.09 3.11
N HIS A 104 3.22 -2.65 2.26
CA HIS A 104 2.83 -3.27 1.00
C HIS A 104 3.02 -4.78 1.16
N LEU A 105 1.95 -5.48 1.60
CA LEU A 105 2.05 -6.76 2.28
C LEU A 105 1.26 -7.86 1.58
N GLU A 106 1.80 -9.08 1.59
CA GLU A 106 1.13 -10.31 1.20
C GLU A 106 0.70 -11.08 2.44
N ILE A 107 -0.61 -11.06 2.77
CA ILE A 107 -1.14 -11.69 3.99
C ILE A 107 -2.11 -12.80 3.63
N GLY A 108 -1.82 -14.01 4.09
CA GLY A 108 -2.65 -15.19 3.84
C GLY A 108 -4.07 -15.04 4.38
N GLY A 109 -5.03 -15.64 3.68
CA GLY A 109 -6.45 -15.54 3.99
C GLY A 109 -7.14 -14.29 3.43
N SER A 110 -6.39 -13.42 2.72
CA SER A 110 -6.94 -12.24 2.07
C SER A 110 -7.53 -12.56 0.71
N GLN A 111 -8.62 -11.89 0.34
CA GLN A 111 -9.25 -12.06 -0.98
C GLN A 111 -8.63 -11.14 -2.01
N MET A 112 -8.25 -11.70 -3.15
CA MET A 112 -7.82 -10.95 -4.31
C MET A 112 -8.73 -11.25 -5.51
N SER A 113 -8.78 -10.33 -6.47
CA SER A 113 -9.55 -10.50 -7.70
C SER A 113 -8.61 -10.66 -8.88
N ASN A 114 -8.85 -11.64 -9.73
CA ASN A 114 -8.16 -11.73 -11.01
C ASN A 114 -8.77 -10.73 -12.02
N ARG A 115 -8.13 -10.55 -13.17
CA ARG A 115 -8.59 -9.63 -14.22
C ARG A 115 -10.00 -9.95 -14.77
N SER A 116 -10.47 -11.17 -14.57
CA SER A 116 -11.85 -11.57 -14.93
C SER A 116 -12.87 -11.26 -13.84
N GLY A 117 -12.44 -10.77 -12.67
CA GLY A 117 -13.30 -10.44 -11.54
C GLY A 117 -13.65 -11.65 -10.66
N VAL A 118 -12.96 -12.79 -10.84
CA VAL A 118 -13.11 -13.94 -9.94
C VAL A 118 -12.32 -13.68 -8.68
N LYS A 119 -12.98 -13.80 -7.53
CA LYS A 119 -12.34 -13.69 -6.21
C LYS A 119 -11.67 -15.00 -5.85
N ILE A 120 -10.42 -14.92 -5.42
CA ILE A 120 -9.62 -16.06 -4.94
C ILE A 120 -8.99 -15.66 -3.60
N GLU A 121 -8.85 -16.64 -2.72
CA GLU A 121 -8.15 -16.44 -1.45
C GLU A 121 -6.64 -16.61 -1.67
N PHE A 122 -5.86 -15.66 -1.16
CA PHE A 122 -4.41 -15.72 -1.19
C PHE A 122 -3.91 -16.66 -0.08
N ALA A 123 -3.25 -17.75 -0.44
CA ALA A 123 -2.83 -18.79 0.49
C ALA A 123 -1.41 -18.58 1.05
N GLY A 124 -0.62 -17.67 0.48
CA GLY A 124 0.79 -17.42 0.81
C GLY A 124 1.00 -16.31 1.83
N GLY A 125 2.24 -15.83 1.93
CA GLY A 125 2.63 -14.67 2.72
C GLY A 125 2.68 -14.91 4.24
N VAL A 126 2.66 -13.80 4.97
CA VAL A 126 2.55 -13.78 6.44
C VAL A 126 1.12 -13.97 6.90
N LYS A 127 0.92 -14.27 8.19
CA LYS A 127 -0.42 -14.43 8.78
C LYS A 127 -0.78 -13.22 9.63
N SER A 128 -2.07 -13.00 9.86
CA SER A 128 -2.54 -11.94 10.76
C SER A 128 -1.96 -12.06 12.17
N SER A 129 -1.72 -13.30 12.65
CA SER A 129 -1.10 -13.57 13.95
C SER A 129 0.36 -13.12 14.05
N ASP A 130 1.08 -12.99 12.93
CA ASP A 130 2.49 -12.59 12.92
C ASP A 130 2.65 -11.11 13.31
N PHE A 131 1.59 -10.32 13.17
CA PHE A 131 1.53 -8.91 13.57
C PHE A 131 1.16 -8.67 15.03
N LYS A 132 0.94 -9.74 15.83
CA LYS A 132 0.52 -9.64 17.24
C LYS A 132 -0.74 -8.77 17.38
N ASP A 133 -0.68 -7.72 18.23
CA ASP A 133 -1.80 -6.81 18.50
C ASP A 133 -1.79 -5.55 17.61
N ALA A 134 -0.78 -5.40 16.74
CA ALA A 134 -0.67 -4.24 15.86
C ALA A 134 -1.86 -4.14 14.88
N GLN A 135 -2.37 -2.94 14.65
CA GLN A 135 -3.33 -2.66 13.58
C GLN A 135 -2.57 -2.48 12.25
N VAL A 136 -2.94 -3.25 11.25
CA VAL A 136 -2.21 -3.33 9.98
C VAL A 136 -3.02 -2.68 8.86
N TYR A 137 -2.48 -1.65 8.25
CA TYR A 137 -3.02 -1.00 7.06
C TYR A 137 -2.16 -1.35 5.85
N ALA A 138 -2.68 -2.24 5.01
CA ALA A 138 -1.94 -2.85 3.91
C ALA A 138 -2.38 -2.36 2.53
N GLY A 139 -1.41 -2.13 1.65
CA GLY A 139 -1.57 -2.10 0.20
C GLY A 139 -1.32 -3.47 -0.42
N HIS A 140 -1.08 -3.55 -1.74
CA HIS A 140 -0.89 -4.72 -2.58
C HIS A 140 -2.20 -5.34 -3.09
N ILE A 141 -3.12 -5.70 -2.21
CA ILE A 141 -4.42 -6.25 -2.63
C ILE A 141 -5.40 -5.11 -2.93
N HIS A 142 -5.97 -5.12 -4.14
CA HIS A 142 -6.84 -4.04 -4.64
C HIS A 142 -8.24 -4.05 -4.04
N ILE A 143 -8.66 -5.16 -3.42
CA ILE A 143 -9.96 -5.26 -2.75
C ILE A 143 -9.84 -4.66 -1.36
N LYS A 144 -10.64 -3.61 -1.09
CA LYS A 144 -10.80 -3.12 0.28
C LYS A 144 -11.47 -4.20 1.12
N GLN A 145 -10.82 -4.62 2.20
CA GLN A 145 -11.31 -5.66 3.09
C GLN A 145 -10.71 -5.53 4.49
N ASP A 146 -11.48 -5.97 5.47
CA ASP A 146 -11.07 -6.00 6.87
C ASP A 146 -11.14 -7.44 7.39
N ASN A 147 -10.08 -7.89 8.06
CA ASN A 147 -10.02 -9.20 8.70
C ASN A 147 -9.24 -9.09 10.02
N ARG A 148 -9.95 -9.11 11.15
CA ARG A 148 -9.38 -8.89 12.49
C ARG A 148 -8.63 -7.56 12.55
N ASN A 149 -7.30 -7.61 12.79
CA ASN A 149 -6.40 -6.46 12.85
C ASN A 149 -5.80 -6.06 11.49
N ILE A 150 -6.21 -6.73 10.41
CA ILE A 150 -5.71 -6.46 9.04
C ILE A 150 -6.73 -5.67 8.25
N HIS A 151 -6.31 -4.54 7.70
CA HIS A 151 -7.09 -3.61 6.90
C HIS A 151 -6.41 -3.40 5.55
N TYR A 152 -6.85 -4.12 4.52
CA TYR A 152 -6.45 -3.77 3.16
C TYR A 152 -7.24 -2.56 2.70
N ILE A 153 -6.53 -1.47 2.41
CA ILE A 153 -7.14 -0.19 2.04
C ILE A 153 -7.67 -0.18 0.59
N GLY A 154 -7.26 -1.18 -0.20
CA GLY A 154 -7.56 -1.23 -1.63
C GLY A 154 -6.78 -0.20 -2.44
N ASN A 155 -7.16 -0.03 -3.70
CA ASN A 155 -6.62 1.02 -4.57
C ASN A 155 -7.62 2.18 -4.74
N PRO A 156 -7.15 3.40 -5.06
CA PRO A 156 -8.00 4.59 -5.06
C PRO A 156 -8.93 4.70 -6.27
N TYR A 157 -8.73 3.92 -7.34
CA TYR A 157 -9.55 3.91 -8.56
C TYR A 157 -9.57 2.52 -9.19
N HIS A 158 -10.49 2.28 -10.15
CA HIS A 158 -10.56 1.03 -10.88
C HIS A 158 -9.40 0.90 -11.86
N LYS A 159 -8.47 0.00 -11.60
CA LYS A 159 -7.32 -0.28 -12.45
C LYS A 159 -7.67 -1.18 -13.64
N ASP A 160 -8.46 -2.22 -13.39
CA ASP A 160 -8.86 -3.18 -14.40
C ASP A 160 -10.27 -3.77 -14.12
N ARG A 161 -10.69 -4.71 -14.96
CA ARG A 161 -12.01 -5.38 -14.85
C ARG A 161 -12.18 -6.17 -13.55
N GLY A 162 -11.10 -6.58 -12.91
CA GLY A 162 -11.13 -7.26 -11.62
C GLY A 162 -11.66 -6.38 -10.49
N ASP A 163 -11.60 -5.07 -10.66
CA ASP A 163 -12.05 -4.08 -9.69
C ASP A 163 -13.57 -3.82 -9.71
N ARG A 164 -14.29 -4.42 -10.65
CA ARG A 164 -15.76 -4.23 -10.78
C ARG A 164 -16.49 -4.60 -9.50
N GLY A 165 -17.33 -3.68 -9.04
CA GLY A 165 -18.15 -3.87 -7.84
C GLY A 165 -17.37 -3.78 -6.53
N ASN A 166 -16.10 -3.40 -6.57
CA ASN A 166 -15.32 -3.11 -5.36
C ASN A 166 -15.26 -1.58 -5.15
N PRO A 167 -15.59 -1.07 -3.96
CA PRO A 167 -15.46 0.36 -3.66
C PRO A 167 -14.00 0.77 -3.73
N LYS A 168 -13.72 1.92 -4.34
CA LYS A 168 -12.39 2.52 -4.48
C LYS A 168 -12.36 3.87 -3.80
N GLY A 169 -11.23 4.22 -3.21
CA GLY A 169 -11.12 5.47 -2.48
C GLY A 169 -9.91 5.51 -1.56
N VAL A 170 -10.00 6.35 -0.55
CA VAL A 170 -8.93 6.55 0.43
C VAL A 170 -9.45 6.32 1.85
N THR A 171 -8.58 5.84 2.74
CA THR A 171 -8.91 5.65 4.14
C THR A 171 -8.22 6.74 4.96
N ILE A 172 -9.00 7.45 5.77
CA ILE A 172 -8.49 8.36 6.79
C ILE A 172 -8.46 7.59 8.11
N LEU A 173 -7.32 7.60 8.79
CA LEU A 173 -7.12 7.01 10.10
C LEU A 173 -6.78 8.12 11.10
N ASP A 174 -7.52 8.18 12.19
CA ASP A 174 -7.18 8.95 13.38
C ASP A 174 -6.33 8.07 14.30
N LEU A 175 -5.03 8.34 14.39
CA LEU A 175 -4.10 7.56 15.19
C LEU A 175 -4.40 7.64 16.69
N SER A 176 -5.00 8.74 17.17
CA SER A 176 -5.30 8.92 18.59
C SER A 176 -6.45 8.05 19.07
N THR A 177 -7.44 7.82 18.19
CA THR A 177 -8.66 7.06 18.52
C THR A 177 -8.72 5.69 17.84
N GLY A 178 -7.87 5.42 16.86
CA GLY A 178 -7.90 4.24 16.01
C GLY A 178 -9.10 4.21 15.05
N LYS A 179 -9.91 5.27 15.00
CA LYS A 179 -11.09 5.32 14.13
C LYS A 179 -10.70 5.57 12.67
N THR A 180 -11.40 4.90 11.77
CA THR A 180 -11.21 5.07 10.34
C THR A 180 -12.46 5.63 9.66
N LYS A 181 -12.24 6.39 8.58
CA LYS A 181 -13.29 6.84 7.65
C LYS A 181 -12.84 6.54 6.23
N PHE A 182 -13.64 5.81 5.49
CA PHE A 182 -13.43 5.61 4.05
C PHE A 182 -14.13 6.70 3.26
N ILE A 183 -13.41 7.29 2.29
CA ILE A 183 -13.94 8.25 1.33
C ILE A 183 -13.91 7.58 -0.02
N GLU A 184 -15.08 7.28 -0.56
CA GLU A 184 -15.21 6.64 -1.87
C GLU A 184 -14.87 7.62 -2.99
N ASN A 185 -14.13 7.13 -3.98
CA ASN A 185 -13.83 7.88 -5.20
C ASN A 185 -15.00 7.73 -6.19
N GLU A 186 -15.78 8.78 -6.32
CA GLU A 186 -16.93 8.84 -7.24
C GLU A 186 -16.60 9.50 -8.58
N VAL A 187 -15.37 10.03 -8.72
CA VAL A 187 -14.96 10.86 -9.87
C VAL A 187 -14.26 10.05 -10.95
N SER A 188 -13.46 9.05 -10.58
CA SER A 188 -12.70 8.25 -11.54
C SER A 188 -13.58 7.34 -12.39
N PRO A 189 -13.18 7.02 -13.63
CA PRO A 189 -13.87 6.02 -14.44
C PRO A 189 -13.99 4.67 -13.74
N ARG A 190 -15.11 3.98 -13.95
CA ARG A 190 -15.41 2.69 -13.33
C ARG A 190 -15.66 1.62 -14.39
N TYR A 191 -15.16 0.41 -14.14
CA TYR A 191 -15.58 -0.77 -14.91
C TYR A 191 -16.94 -1.24 -14.42
N MET A 192 -17.94 -1.29 -15.31
CA MET A 192 -19.30 -1.75 -15.00
C MET A 192 -19.47 -3.20 -15.45
N LYS A 193 -20.43 -3.93 -14.82
CA LYS A 193 -20.95 -5.17 -15.40
C LYS A 193 -21.97 -4.78 -16.46
N GLU A 194 -21.88 -5.40 -17.64
CA GLU A 194 -22.99 -5.43 -18.58
C GLU A 194 -24.09 -6.32 -17.98
N ASN A 195 -25.33 -5.84 -17.99
CA ASN A 195 -26.52 -6.60 -17.59
C ASN A 195 -26.90 -7.58 -18.71
#